data_abf521ea130c1473c2f9e61ffc98c2d7
#
_entry.id   abf521ea130c1473c2f9e61ffc98c2d7
#
_cell.length_a   1.000
_cell.length_b   1.000
_cell.length_c   1.000
_cell.angle_alpha   90.00
_cell.angle_beta   90.00
_cell.angle_gamma   90.00
#
_symmetry.space_group_name_H-M   'P 1'
#
loop_
_entity.id
_entity.type
_entity.pdbx_description
1 polymer ?
#
loop_
_entity_poly.entity_id
_entity_poly.type
_entity_poly.pdbx_seq_one_letter_code
_entity_poly.pdbx_strand_id
1 'polypeptide(L)'
;MKEIQLKYGCNPNQKPSRIFMEDGSQLPVKVLNGKPGYINFLDAFNGWQLVKELKEATGLPAATSFKHVSPAGAAVGKELDDTLARIYWVDDLGKLSPLASAYARARGADRMSSFGDFIALSDICDIDTANLIKREVSDGVIAPGFTDEAFEILKTKKKGNYNIIQIDENYIPNKLERKQVYGVTFEQGRNELDIDDDLLSNIVTINKNIPEEILIDMKIALITLKYTQSNSVCYVKDDQVIGIGAGQQSRIHCTRLAGQKADNWYLRQSPQVMGLEFKDEIGRAERDNAIDIYIGDEYMDILCEGEWQKIFKIKPEVFTKEAKRDWLDKMTDVVVGSDAFFPFPDNIERAHKSGVKYIVQPGGSVRDNEVIKCCDKYNIAMLFTGIRLFHH
;
A
#
# COMPACT_ATOMS: atom_id res chain seq x y z
N MET A 1 7.54 -29.52 2.48
CA MET A 1 6.39 -29.81 3.40
C MET A 1 5.11 -29.78 2.58
N LYS A 2 4.22 -30.76 2.71
CA LYS A 2 3.00 -30.86 1.89
C LYS A 2 1.80 -30.10 2.46
N GLU A 3 1.78 -29.89 3.78
CA GLU A 3 0.74 -29.12 4.46
C GLU A 3 1.26 -28.45 5.73
N ILE A 4 0.60 -27.41 6.18
CA ILE A 4 0.83 -26.76 7.48
C ILE A 4 -0.52 -26.71 8.21
N GLN A 5 -0.59 -27.34 9.39
CA GLN A 5 -1.74 -27.21 10.29
C GLN A 5 -1.75 -25.83 10.95
N LEU A 6 -2.89 -25.18 10.93
CA LEU A 6 -3.09 -23.86 11.51
C LEU A 6 -3.90 -23.94 12.81
N LYS A 7 -3.71 -22.96 13.67
CA LYS A 7 -4.42 -22.94 14.96
C LYS A 7 -5.95 -22.83 14.78
N TYR A 8 -6.38 -22.07 13.77
CA TYR A 8 -7.78 -21.86 13.34
C TYR A 8 -7.77 -21.16 11.98
N GLY A 9 -8.92 -21.02 11.33
CA GLY A 9 -9.11 -20.30 10.09
C GLY A 9 -9.12 -18.78 10.27
N CYS A 10 -10.05 -18.06 9.63
CA CYS A 10 -10.18 -16.61 9.85
C CYS A 10 -10.54 -16.29 11.30
N ASN A 11 -11.33 -17.14 11.95
CA ASN A 11 -11.80 -16.93 13.32
C ASN A 11 -11.49 -18.14 14.22
N PRO A 12 -11.35 -17.95 15.54
CA PRO A 12 -10.98 -19.02 16.49
C PRO A 12 -11.90 -20.24 16.51
N ASN A 13 -13.17 -20.09 16.13
CA ASN A 13 -14.16 -21.17 16.01
C ASN A 13 -14.06 -21.96 14.71
N GLN A 14 -13.34 -21.48 13.72
CA GLN A 14 -13.19 -22.14 12.41
C GLN A 14 -12.05 -23.18 12.45
N LYS A 15 -12.39 -24.37 12.94
CA LYS A 15 -11.48 -25.54 13.08
C LYS A 15 -12.10 -26.78 12.47
N PRO A 16 -11.32 -27.71 11.89
CA PRO A 16 -9.85 -27.63 11.68
C PRO A 16 -9.45 -26.58 10.64
N SER A 17 -8.14 -26.23 10.60
CA SER A 17 -7.61 -25.30 9.62
C SER A 17 -6.21 -25.75 9.18
N ARG A 18 -5.93 -25.67 7.88
CA ARG A 18 -4.63 -26.00 7.28
C ARG A 18 -4.45 -25.28 5.95
N ILE A 19 -3.20 -25.17 5.51
CA ILE A 19 -2.86 -24.86 4.12
C ILE A 19 -2.16 -26.06 3.49
N PHE A 20 -2.44 -26.33 2.21
CA PHE A 20 -1.88 -27.43 1.45
C PHE A 20 -2.03 -27.18 -0.05
N MET A 21 -1.27 -27.93 -0.86
CA MET A 21 -1.41 -27.91 -2.32
C MET A 21 -2.47 -28.92 -2.73
N GLU A 22 -3.43 -28.53 -3.56
CA GLU A 22 -4.55 -29.37 -4.01
C GLU A 22 -4.07 -30.62 -4.78
N ASP A 23 -2.98 -30.49 -5.55
CA ASP A 23 -2.33 -31.59 -6.28
C ASP A 23 -1.44 -32.47 -5.41
N GLY A 24 -1.34 -32.21 -4.12
CA GLY A 24 -0.51 -32.93 -3.17
C GLY A 24 1.00 -32.67 -3.29
N SER A 25 1.40 -31.68 -4.08
CA SER A 25 2.80 -31.22 -4.18
C SER A 25 3.28 -30.57 -2.88
N GLN A 26 4.52 -30.16 -2.84
CA GLN A 26 5.06 -29.41 -1.70
C GLN A 26 4.58 -27.95 -1.75
N LEU A 27 4.36 -27.37 -0.58
CA LEU A 27 4.09 -25.93 -0.44
C LEU A 27 5.29 -25.13 -0.96
N PRO A 28 5.05 -24.03 -1.71
CA PRO A 28 6.11 -23.15 -2.21
C PRO A 28 6.72 -22.26 -1.13
N VAL A 29 6.48 -22.55 0.14
CA VAL A 29 6.96 -21.76 1.29
C VAL A 29 7.56 -22.63 2.38
N LYS A 30 8.50 -22.02 3.12
CA LYS A 30 9.03 -22.51 4.40
C LYS A 30 8.79 -21.47 5.48
N VAL A 31 8.22 -21.87 6.59
CA VAL A 31 8.18 -21.04 7.80
C VAL A 31 9.51 -21.23 8.53
N LEU A 32 10.34 -20.18 8.50
CA LEU A 32 11.67 -20.20 9.13
C LEU A 32 11.56 -19.89 10.64
N ASN A 33 10.60 -19.08 11.05
CA ASN A 33 10.34 -18.74 12.44
C ASN A 33 8.87 -18.37 12.65
N GLY A 34 8.37 -18.50 13.88
CA GLY A 34 7.00 -18.17 14.26
C GLY A 34 5.96 -19.24 13.92
N LYS A 35 4.71 -18.86 13.99
CA LYS A 35 3.54 -19.70 13.68
C LYS A 35 2.49 -18.85 12.96
N PRO A 36 2.66 -18.57 11.66
CA PRO A 36 1.70 -17.77 10.91
C PRO A 36 0.30 -18.35 10.94
N GLY A 37 -0.70 -17.49 11.11
CA GLY A 37 -2.10 -17.88 11.05
C GLY A 37 -2.65 -17.83 9.61
N TYR A 38 -3.93 -18.17 9.48
CA TYR A 38 -4.63 -18.23 8.20
C TYR A 38 -4.57 -16.87 7.44
N ILE A 39 -4.91 -15.77 8.12
CA ILE A 39 -4.88 -14.43 7.52
C ILE A 39 -3.45 -14.00 7.18
N ASN A 40 -2.46 -14.36 8.01
CA ASN A 40 -1.06 -14.06 7.72
C ASN A 40 -0.60 -14.69 6.40
N PHE A 41 -1.02 -15.92 6.09
CA PHE A 41 -0.71 -16.55 4.81
C PHE A 41 -1.45 -15.91 3.64
N LEU A 42 -2.69 -15.47 3.81
CA LEU A 42 -3.41 -14.72 2.77
C LEU A 42 -2.67 -13.41 2.44
N ASP A 43 -2.28 -12.65 3.47
CA ASP A 43 -1.52 -11.41 3.30
C ASP A 43 -0.15 -11.69 2.66
N ALA A 44 0.56 -12.73 3.13
CA ALA A 44 1.86 -13.12 2.61
C ALA A 44 1.83 -13.46 1.11
N PHE A 45 0.88 -14.30 0.68
CA PHE A 45 0.82 -14.75 -0.71
C PHE A 45 0.33 -13.64 -1.66
N ASN A 46 -0.63 -12.82 -1.25
CA ASN A 46 -1.07 -11.69 -2.07
C ASN A 46 0.02 -10.62 -2.14
N GLY A 47 0.66 -10.30 -1.01
CA GLY A 47 1.78 -9.37 -0.97
C GLY A 47 2.97 -9.82 -1.80
N TRP A 48 3.31 -11.12 -1.78
CA TRP A 48 4.38 -11.68 -2.60
C TRP A 48 4.13 -11.50 -4.10
N GLN A 49 2.92 -11.83 -4.57
CA GLN A 49 2.57 -11.66 -5.98
C GLN A 49 2.70 -10.19 -6.41
N LEU A 50 2.21 -9.27 -5.58
CA LEU A 50 2.30 -7.83 -5.84
C LEU A 50 3.76 -7.37 -5.99
N VAL A 51 4.64 -7.70 -5.04
CA VAL A 51 6.03 -7.22 -5.10
C VAL A 51 6.83 -7.89 -6.20
N LYS A 52 6.53 -9.13 -6.54
CA LYS A 52 7.13 -9.85 -7.66
C LYS A 52 6.82 -9.13 -8.98
N GLU A 53 5.55 -8.82 -9.23
CA GLU A 53 5.13 -8.09 -10.44
C GLU A 53 5.69 -6.66 -10.48
N LEU A 54 5.74 -5.95 -9.35
CA LEU A 54 6.36 -4.63 -9.28
C LEU A 54 7.83 -4.67 -9.69
N LYS A 55 8.58 -5.66 -9.17
CA LYS A 55 9.98 -5.84 -9.53
C LYS A 55 10.15 -6.18 -11.03
N GLU A 56 9.33 -7.07 -11.56
CA GLU A 56 9.34 -7.46 -12.97
C GLU A 56 9.02 -6.26 -13.88
N ALA A 57 8.04 -5.43 -13.52
CA ALA A 57 7.60 -4.28 -14.31
C ALA A 57 8.56 -3.07 -14.26
N THR A 58 9.32 -2.91 -13.17
CA THR A 58 10.14 -1.72 -12.93
C THR A 58 11.64 -1.98 -12.91
N GLY A 59 12.06 -3.23 -12.73
CA GLY A 59 13.47 -3.61 -12.55
C GLY A 59 14.05 -3.22 -11.19
N LEU A 60 13.25 -2.67 -10.28
CA LEU A 60 13.68 -2.19 -8.96
C LEU A 60 13.20 -3.12 -7.85
N PRO A 61 13.96 -3.23 -6.73
CA PRO A 61 13.46 -3.90 -5.53
C PRO A 61 12.13 -3.28 -5.09
N ALA A 62 11.18 -4.12 -4.69
CA ALA A 62 9.84 -3.71 -4.29
C ALA A 62 9.45 -4.25 -2.92
N ALA A 63 8.59 -3.51 -2.22
CA ALA A 63 8.01 -3.91 -0.96
C ALA A 63 6.55 -3.49 -0.84
N THR A 64 5.78 -4.23 -0.05
CA THR A 64 4.41 -3.85 0.33
C THR A 64 4.18 -4.07 1.82
N SER A 65 3.36 -3.19 2.39
CA SER A 65 2.73 -3.34 3.70
C SER A 65 1.32 -3.85 3.47
N PHE A 66 1.03 -5.07 3.89
CA PHE A 66 -0.23 -5.77 3.61
C PHE A 66 -1.03 -6.00 4.89
N LYS A 67 -2.35 -5.81 4.86
CA LYS A 67 -3.21 -6.04 6.00
C LYS A 67 -4.65 -6.29 5.58
N HIS A 68 -5.27 -7.31 6.16
CA HIS A 68 -6.65 -7.72 5.83
C HIS A 68 -6.86 -7.96 4.32
N VAL A 69 -5.92 -8.68 3.72
CA VAL A 69 -5.94 -9.10 2.31
C VAL A 69 -6.00 -7.92 1.34
N SER A 70 -5.39 -6.80 1.72
CA SER A 70 -5.19 -5.63 0.84
C SER A 70 -3.91 -4.88 1.22
N PRO A 71 -3.22 -4.26 0.27
CA PRO A 71 -2.08 -3.42 0.57
C PRO A 71 -2.52 -2.14 1.29
N ALA A 72 -1.81 -1.77 2.35
CA ALA A 72 -1.87 -0.44 2.95
C ALA A 72 -0.97 0.55 2.17
N GLY A 73 0.08 0.02 1.55
CA GLY A 73 0.98 0.72 0.67
C GLY A 73 1.89 -0.24 -0.08
N ALA A 74 2.42 0.22 -1.22
CA ALA A 74 3.38 -0.49 -2.05
C ALA A 74 4.34 0.52 -2.68
N ALA A 75 5.60 0.14 -2.87
CA ALA A 75 6.61 1.03 -3.45
C ALA A 75 7.80 0.25 -3.99
N VAL A 76 8.58 0.93 -4.83
CA VAL A 76 9.87 0.44 -5.31
C VAL A 76 11.03 1.19 -4.69
N GLY A 77 12.22 0.63 -4.79
CA GLY A 77 13.44 1.07 -4.10
C GLY A 77 14.05 2.34 -4.67
N LYS A 78 13.45 3.48 -4.36
CA LYS A 78 13.96 4.82 -4.69
C LYS A 78 14.50 5.50 -3.43
N GLU A 79 15.58 6.25 -3.55
CA GLU A 79 16.18 6.99 -2.43
C GLU A 79 15.15 7.96 -1.80
N LEU A 80 15.19 8.08 -0.48
CA LEU A 80 14.35 9.01 0.27
C LEU A 80 15.03 10.38 0.33
N ASP A 81 14.27 11.44 0.16
CA ASP A 81 14.70 12.77 0.58
C ASP A 81 14.61 12.93 2.12
N ASP A 82 15.17 14.02 2.64
CA ASP A 82 15.20 14.29 4.08
C ASP A 82 13.80 14.42 4.70
N THR A 83 12.83 14.93 3.94
CA THR A 83 11.44 15.09 4.39
C THR A 83 10.77 13.74 4.56
N LEU A 84 10.86 12.90 3.53
CA LEU A 84 10.30 11.53 3.58
C LEU A 84 11.01 10.68 4.63
N ALA A 85 12.35 10.77 4.73
CA ALA A 85 13.09 10.05 5.76
C ALA A 85 12.58 10.42 7.17
N ARG A 86 12.32 11.70 7.41
CA ARG A 86 11.82 12.21 8.69
C ARG A 86 10.39 11.76 8.99
N ILE A 87 9.45 11.89 8.05
CA ILE A 87 8.05 11.48 8.29
C ILE A 87 7.87 9.97 8.35
N TYR A 88 8.82 9.19 7.82
CA TYR A 88 8.85 7.72 7.92
C TYR A 88 9.65 7.22 9.14
N TRP A 89 10.20 8.14 9.94
CA TRP A 89 11.00 7.84 11.13
C TRP A 89 12.26 6.98 10.83
N VAL A 90 12.93 7.29 9.72
CA VAL A 90 14.15 6.59 9.28
C VAL A 90 15.35 7.53 9.06
N ASP A 91 15.19 8.80 9.39
CA ASP A 91 16.22 9.84 9.29
C ASP A 91 17.47 9.57 10.16
N ASP A 92 17.35 8.74 11.18
CA ASP A 92 18.44 8.28 12.05
C ASP A 92 19.17 7.02 11.55
N LEU A 93 18.74 6.40 10.45
CA LEU A 93 19.31 5.16 9.92
C LEU A 93 20.38 5.39 8.84
N GLY A 94 20.62 6.64 8.43
CA GLY A 94 21.52 6.94 7.32
C GLY A 94 20.97 6.49 5.96
N LYS A 95 21.88 6.17 5.02
CA LYS A 95 21.48 5.71 3.69
C LYS A 95 20.94 4.28 3.75
N LEU A 96 19.68 4.11 3.37
CA LEU A 96 19.02 2.81 3.30
C LEU A 96 19.42 2.06 2.02
N SER A 97 19.43 0.73 2.09
CA SER A 97 19.46 -0.12 0.89
C SER A 97 18.21 0.13 0.02
N PRO A 98 18.24 -0.17 -1.28
CA PRO A 98 17.05 -0.01 -2.14
C PRO A 98 15.83 -0.78 -1.61
N LEU A 99 16.01 -1.99 -1.07
CA LEU A 99 14.91 -2.78 -0.51
C LEU A 99 14.37 -2.17 0.79
N ALA A 100 15.23 -1.69 1.68
CA ALA A 100 14.83 -0.98 2.89
C ALA A 100 14.09 0.32 2.56
N SER A 101 14.54 1.05 1.53
CA SER A 101 13.85 2.25 1.02
C SER A 101 12.47 1.92 0.47
N ALA A 102 12.33 0.84 -0.31
CA ALA A 102 11.03 0.36 -0.80
C ALA A 102 10.06 0.09 0.37
N TYR A 103 10.52 -0.60 1.43
CA TYR A 103 9.66 -0.87 2.58
C TYR A 103 9.35 0.40 3.39
N ALA A 104 10.31 1.29 3.60
CA ALA A 104 10.06 2.57 4.26
C ALA A 104 8.96 3.37 3.54
N ARG A 105 8.99 3.43 2.21
CA ARG A 105 8.00 4.08 1.36
C ARG A 105 6.64 3.37 1.41
N ALA A 106 6.60 2.05 1.26
CA ALA A 106 5.38 1.26 1.29
C ALA A 106 4.64 1.41 2.62
N ARG A 107 5.36 1.30 3.74
CA ARG A 107 4.79 1.49 5.08
C ARG A 107 4.45 2.95 5.36
N GLY A 108 5.28 3.87 4.88
CA GLY A 108 5.17 5.31 5.10
C GLY A 108 3.94 5.94 4.45
N ALA A 109 3.38 5.29 3.42
CA ALA A 109 2.18 5.76 2.72
C ALA A 109 0.97 5.92 3.67
N ASP A 110 0.75 4.93 4.53
CA ASP A 110 -0.33 4.92 5.52
C ASP A 110 0.16 4.22 6.80
N ARG A 111 0.82 4.99 7.66
CA ARG A 111 1.42 4.46 8.88
C ARG A 111 0.38 3.93 9.87
N MET A 112 -0.85 4.45 9.83
CA MET A 112 -1.95 3.98 10.68
C MET A 112 -2.42 2.59 10.26
N SER A 113 -2.70 2.38 8.97
CA SER A 113 -3.12 1.08 8.43
C SER A 113 -1.99 0.05 8.48
N SER A 114 -0.73 0.49 8.39
CA SER A 114 0.45 -0.39 8.42
C SER A 114 0.83 -0.88 9.83
N PHE A 115 0.19 -0.41 10.88
CA PHE A 115 0.41 -0.92 12.23
C PHE A 115 -0.09 -2.37 12.34
N GLY A 116 0.84 -3.31 12.54
CA GLY A 116 0.55 -4.74 12.56
C GLY A 116 0.41 -5.37 11.16
N ASP A 117 1.10 -4.83 10.16
CA ASP A 117 1.13 -5.32 8.79
C ASP A 117 1.80 -6.69 8.63
N PHE A 118 1.57 -7.33 7.49
CA PHE A 118 2.40 -8.40 6.95
C PHE A 118 3.21 -7.85 5.78
N ILE A 119 4.53 -8.01 5.84
CA ILE A 119 5.47 -7.40 4.91
C ILE A 119 5.78 -8.40 3.79
N ALA A 120 5.76 -7.97 2.52
CA ALA A 120 6.33 -8.74 1.43
C ALA A 120 7.48 -7.95 0.78
N LEU A 121 8.56 -8.67 0.47
CA LEU A 121 9.79 -8.15 -0.12
C LEU A 121 10.10 -8.93 -1.40
N SER A 122 10.41 -8.23 -2.48
CA SER A 122 10.72 -8.85 -3.78
C SER A 122 12.10 -9.50 -3.84
N ASP A 123 12.99 -9.19 -2.91
CA ASP A 123 14.39 -9.59 -2.88
C ASP A 123 14.76 -10.19 -1.54
N ILE A 124 15.99 -10.77 -1.48
CA ILE A 124 16.57 -11.26 -0.24
C ILE A 124 16.61 -10.12 0.78
N CYS A 125 15.98 -10.34 1.93
CA CYS A 125 15.97 -9.37 3.02
C CYS A 125 17.41 -9.15 3.53
N ASP A 126 17.90 -7.93 3.38
CA ASP A 126 19.22 -7.49 3.85
C ASP A 126 19.16 -6.94 5.28
N ILE A 127 20.33 -6.59 5.81
CA ILE A 127 20.50 -6.10 7.19
C ILE A 127 19.79 -4.76 7.42
N ASP A 128 19.80 -3.86 6.44
CA ASP A 128 19.13 -2.54 6.55
C ASP A 128 17.63 -2.70 6.65
N THR A 129 17.07 -3.55 5.77
CA THR A 129 15.64 -3.89 5.77
C THR A 129 15.24 -4.57 7.09
N ALA A 130 16.06 -5.51 7.60
CA ALA A 130 15.77 -6.17 8.86
C ALA A 130 15.81 -5.21 10.06
N ASN A 131 16.74 -4.28 10.08
CA ASN A 131 16.83 -3.23 11.11
C ASN A 131 15.62 -2.30 11.08
N LEU A 132 15.14 -1.92 9.90
CA LEU A 132 13.93 -1.14 9.76
C LEU A 132 12.71 -1.94 10.25
N ILE A 133 12.53 -3.18 9.81
CA ILE A 133 11.45 -4.06 10.25
C ILE A 133 11.47 -4.26 11.78
N LYS A 134 12.65 -4.43 12.36
CA LYS A 134 12.81 -4.64 13.81
C LYS A 134 12.16 -3.55 14.64
N ARG A 135 12.22 -2.30 14.20
CA ARG A 135 11.74 -1.13 14.95
C ARG A 135 10.26 -0.84 14.73
N GLU A 136 9.60 -1.49 13.77
CA GLU A 136 8.18 -1.31 13.46
C GLU A 136 7.29 -2.41 14.06
N VAL A 137 6.01 -2.12 14.29
CA VAL A 137 5.03 -3.12 14.70
C VAL A 137 4.48 -3.81 13.46
N SER A 138 4.85 -5.07 13.26
CA SER A 138 4.42 -5.91 12.14
C SER A 138 4.15 -7.34 12.59
N ASP A 139 3.38 -8.11 11.84
CA ASP A 139 3.01 -9.49 12.17
C ASP A 139 3.97 -10.53 11.59
N GLY A 140 4.58 -10.22 10.46
CA GLY A 140 5.53 -11.10 9.81
C GLY A 140 6.07 -10.53 8.51
N VAL A 141 6.95 -11.29 7.89
CA VAL A 141 7.58 -10.96 6.61
C VAL A 141 7.69 -12.20 5.74
N ILE A 142 7.45 -12.03 4.41
CA ILE A 142 7.73 -13.00 3.37
C ILE A 142 8.76 -12.42 2.40
N ALA A 143 9.76 -13.22 2.04
CA ALA A 143 10.80 -12.88 1.08
C ALA A 143 11.35 -14.15 0.40
N PRO A 144 12.03 -14.05 -0.75
CA PRO A 144 12.70 -15.20 -1.37
C PRO A 144 13.86 -15.74 -0.54
N GLY A 145 14.41 -14.92 0.36
CA GLY A 145 15.47 -15.30 1.28
C GLY A 145 15.77 -14.23 2.31
N PHE A 146 16.71 -14.51 3.18
CA PHE A 146 17.20 -13.61 4.23
C PHE A 146 18.71 -13.80 4.36
N THR A 147 19.47 -12.70 4.50
CA THR A 147 20.88 -12.87 4.91
C THR A 147 20.94 -13.42 6.33
N ASP A 148 22.05 -14.04 6.71
CA ASP A 148 22.18 -14.64 8.05
C ASP A 148 21.99 -13.57 9.14
N GLU A 149 22.53 -12.38 8.94
CA GLU A 149 22.41 -11.25 9.87
C GLU A 149 20.94 -10.76 9.94
N ALA A 150 20.27 -10.62 8.80
CA ALA A 150 18.87 -10.21 8.76
C ALA A 150 17.97 -11.21 9.48
N PHE A 151 18.19 -12.50 9.25
CA PHE A 151 17.45 -13.55 9.94
C PHE A 151 17.65 -13.50 11.46
N GLU A 152 18.92 -13.37 11.93
CA GLU A 152 19.23 -13.26 13.35
C GLU A 152 18.56 -12.05 14.01
N ILE A 153 18.49 -10.89 13.30
CA ILE A 153 17.80 -9.71 13.80
C ILE A 153 16.29 -9.97 13.92
N LEU A 154 15.67 -10.49 12.85
CA LEU A 154 14.21 -10.64 12.77
C LEU A 154 13.67 -11.70 13.73
N LYS A 155 14.39 -12.82 13.92
CA LYS A 155 13.93 -13.90 14.82
C LYS A 155 13.82 -13.46 16.28
N THR A 156 14.49 -12.36 16.68
CA THR A 156 14.39 -11.84 18.06
C THR A 156 13.11 -11.06 18.32
N LYS A 157 12.41 -10.60 17.25
CA LYS A 157 11.15 -9.86 17.40
C LYS A 157 10.08 -10.71 18.06
N LYS A 158 9.09 -10.02 18.67
CA LYS A 158 7.95 -10.66 19.37
C LYS A 158 8.40 -11.75 20.34
N LYS A 159 9.52 -11.49 21.05
CA LYS A 159 10.10 -12.47 22.00
C LYS A 159 10.43 -13.83 21.34
N GLY A 160 10.92 -13.80 20.10
CA GLY A 160 11.28 -14.99 19.33
C GLY A 160 10.13 -15.60 18.52
N ASN A 161 8.95 -14.98 18.48
CA ASN A 161 7.77 -15.53 17.78
C ASN A 161 7.39 -14.73 16.52
N TYR A 162 8.29 -13.92 15.97
CA TYR A 162 8.02 -13.18 14.74
C TYR A 162 7.89 -14.14 13.55
N ASN A 163 6.87 -13.92 12.70
CA ASN A 163 6.66 -14.79 11.55
C ASN A 163 7.62 -14.44 10.43
N ILE A 164 8.47 -15.41 10.05
CA ILE A 164 9.43 -15.28 8.95
C ILE A 164 9.14 -16.41 7.95
N ILE A 165 8.74 -16.03 6.74
CA ILE A 165 8.36 -16.97 5.67
C ILE A 165 9.31 -16.79 4.50
N GLN A 166 9.92 -17.88 4.06
CA GLN A 166 10.67 -17.95 2.80
C GLN A 166 9.78 -18.52 1.71
N ILE A 167 9.69 -17.82 0.57
CA ILE A 167 8.99 -18.26 -0.63
C ILE A 167 9.97 -18.80 -1.68
N ASP A 168 9.55 -19.81 -2.43
CA ASP A 168 10.25 -20.21 -3.65
C ASP A 168 9.88 -19.23 -4.78
N GLU A 169 10.81 -18.35 -5.14
CA GLU A 169 10.60 -17.33 -6.18
C GLU A 169 10.36 -17.91 -7.58
N ASN A 170 10.79 -19.15 -7.81
CA ASN A 170 10.63 -19.84 -9.08
C ASN A 170 9.30 -20.62 -9.18
N TYR A 171 8.52 -20.66 -8.10
CA TYR A 171 7.23 -21.31 -8.12
C TYR A 171 6.25 -20.58 -9.05
N ILE A 172 5.63 -21.35 -9.95
CA ILE A 172 4.59 -20.87 -10.86
C ILE A 172 3.27 -21.51 -10.46
N PRO A 173 2.27 -20.74 -10.02
CA PRO A 173 0.95 -21.26 -9.69
C PRO A 173 0.23 -21.86 -10.90
N ASN A 174 -0.74 -22.75 -10.64
CA ASN A 174 -1.61 -23.29 -11.68
C ASN A 174 -2.34 -22.18 -12.43
N LYS A 175 -2.64 -22.39 -13.72
CA LYS A 175 -3.39 -21.44 -14.54
C LYS A 175 -4.86 -21.27 -14.11
N LEU A 176 -5.41 -22.25 -13.39
CA LEU A 176 -6.77 -22.21 -12.85
C LEU A 176 -6.71 -22.01 -11.34
N GLU A 177 -7.53 -21.11 -10.86
CA GLU A 177 -7.74 -20.87 -9.42
C GLU A 177 -9.18 -21.20 -9.03
N ARG A 178 -9.39 -21.64 -7.79
CA ARG A 178 -10.67 -22.07 -7.27
C ARG A 178 -11.00 -21.39 -5.95
N LYS A 179 -12.28 -21.04 -5.80
CA LYS A 179 -12.83 -20.51 -4.56
C LYS A 179 -14.14 -21.24 -4.24
N GLN A 180 -14.34 -21.57 -2.97
CA GLN A 180 -15.59 -22.20 -2.52
C GLN A 180 -16.45 -21.23 -1.72
N VAL A 181 -17.73 -21.11 -2.10
CA VAL A 181 -18.73 -20.35 -1.38
C VAL A 181 -19.98 -21.21 -1.24
N TYR A 182 -20.44 -21.43 -0.04
CA TYR A 182 -21.62 -22.26 0.26
C TYR A 182 -21.57 -23.68 -0.37
N GLY A 183 -20.35 -24.27 -0.41
CA GLY A 183 -20.13 -25.59 -1.01
C GLY A 183 -20.06 -25.58 -2.56
N VAL A 184 -20.34 -24.47 -3.23
CA VAL A 184 -20.19 -24.32 -4.68
C VAL A 184 -18.74 -23.89 -4.97
N THR A 185 -18.08 -24.60 -5.88
CA THR A 185 -16.74 -24.26 -6.35
C THR A 185 -16.84 -23.34 -7.55
N PHE A 186 -16.23 -22.17 -7.45
CA PHE A 186 -15.98 -21.26 -8.56
C PHE A 186 -14.57 -21.55 -9.10
N GLU A 187 -14.44 -21.65 -10.41
CA GLU A 187 -13.16 -21.85 -11.11
C GLU A 187 -13.01 -20.79 -12.19
N GLN A 188 -11.83 -20.18 -12.25
CA GLN A 188 -11.49 -19.20 -13.27
C GLN A 188 -10.01 -19.29 -13.64
N GLY A 189 -9.64 -18.70 -14.78
CA GLY A 189 -8.24 -18.46 -15.09
C GLY A 189 -7.61 -17.49 -14.09
N ARG A 190 -6.38 -17.76 -13.66
CA ARG A 190 -5.61 -16.80 -12.85
C ARG A 190 -5.40 -15.50 -13.64
N ASN A 191 -5.43 -14.38 -12.97
CA ASN A 191 -5.16 -13.10 -13.62
C ASN A 191 -3.66 -12.98 -13.94
N GLU A 192 -3.29 -13.37 -15.15
CA GLU A 192 -1.92 -13.33 -15.69
C GLU A 192 -1.67 -12.11 -16.59
N LEU A 193 -2.53 -11.07 -16.49
CA LEU A 193 -2.38 -9.86 -17.27
C LEU A 193 -1.06 -9.15 -16.91
N ASP A 194 -0.19 -8.98 -17.89
CA ASP A 194 0.99 -8.14 -17.78
C ASP A 194 0.61 -6.66 -17.90
N ILE A 195 1.13 -5.85 -16.99
CA ILE A 195 0.95 -4.40 -17.02
C ILE A 195 2.15 -3.78 -17.75
N ASP A 196 2.08 -3.79 -19.07
CA ASP A 196 3.13 -3.32 -19.98
C ASP A 196 2.82 -1.94 -20.60
N ASP A 197 3.70 -1.46 -21.45
CA ASP A 197 3.56 -0.16 -22.11
C ASP A 197 2.44 -0.17 -23.18
N ASP A 198 2.16 -1.30 -23.80
CA ASP A 198 1.08 -1.43 -24.80
C ASP A 198 -0.28 -1.20 -24.12
N LEU A 199 -0.47 -1.72 -22.90
CA LEU A 199 -1.66 -1.49 -22.09
C LEU A 199 -1.86 -0.01 -21.75
N LEU A 200 -0.77 0.77 -21.66
CA LEU A 200 -0.75 2.19 -21.31
C LEU A 200 -0.71 3.14 -22.51
N SER A 201 -1.06 2.68 -23.70
CA SER A 201 -0.94 3.47 -24.95
C SER A 201 -2.15 4.31 -25.31
N ASN A 202 -3.36 3.99 -24.81
CA ASN A 202 -4.63 4.61 -25.24
C ASN A 202 -5.00 5.85 -24.41
N ILE A 203 -4.39 7.00 -24.72
CA ILE A 203 -4.71 8.28 -24.06
C ILE A 203 -5.94 8.90 -24.71
N VAL A 204 -7.00 9.15 -23.91
CA VAL A 204 -8.34 9.55 -24.38
C VAL A 204 -8.66 11.04 -24.21
N THR A 205 -7.89 11.79 -23.40
CA THR A 205 -8.03 13.22 -23.14
C THR A 205 -7.33 14.09 -24.17
N ILE A 206 -7.61 15.42 -24.15
CA ILE A 206 -6.93 16.40 -25.02
C ILE A 206 -5.42 16.47 -24.67
N ASN A 207 -5.10 16.54 -23.36
CA ASN A 207 -3.72 16.45 -22.91
C ASN A 207 -3.18 15.03 -23.16
N LYS A 208 -2.17 14.91 -24.04
CA LYS A 208 -1.53 13.64 -24.39
C LYS A 208 -0.14 13.46 -23.75
N ASN A 209 0.30 14.44 -22.99
CA ASN A 209 1.65 14.43 -22.43
C ASN A 209 1.67 13.61 -21.13
N ILE A 210 2.26 12.43 -21.21
CA ILE A 210 2.53 11.57 -20.05
C ILE A 210 4.04 11.28 -20.06
N PRO A 211 4.82 11.84 -19.13
CA PRO A 211 6.23 11.55 -18.96
C PRO A 211 6.51 10.08 -18.63
N GLU A 212 7.70 9.59 -18.94
CA GLU A 212 8.08 8.20 -18.73
C GLU A 212 8.03 7.79 -17.25
N GLU A 213 8.45 8.67 -16.36
CA GLU A 213 8.36 8.46 -14.91
C GLU A 213 6.92 8.28 -14.42
N ILE A 214 5.96 8.92 -15.08
CA ILE A 214 4.53 8.78 -14.76
C ILE A 214 3.97 7.43 -15.26
N LEU A 215 4.50 6.89 -16.35
CA LEU A 215 4.13 5.53 -16.80
C LEU A 215 4.53 4.49 -15.74
N ILE A 216 5.66 4.67 -15.06
CA ILE A 216 6.07 3.82 -13.93
C ILE A 216 5.04 3.91 -12.79
N ASP A 217 4.65 5.12 -12.40
CA ASP A 217 3.61 5.33 -11.38
C ASP A 217 2.27 4.70 -11.77
N MET A 218 1.88 4.75 -13.06
CA MET A 218 0.68 4.08 -13.57
C MET A 218 0.78 2.55 -13.48
N LYS A 219 1.94 1.96 -13.79
CA LYS A 219 2.19 0.52 -13.60
C LYS A 219 2.07 0.14 -12.12
N ILE A 220 2.70 0.91 -11.23
CA ILE A 220 2.60 0.70 -9.77
C ILE A 220 1.13 0.76 -9.33
N ALA A 221 0.36 1.73 -9.84
CA ALA A 221 -1.06 1.85 -9.53
C ALA A 221 -1.85 0.59 -9.94
N LEU A 222 -1.73 0.16 -11.20
CA LEU A 222 -2.49 -0.98 -11.71
C LEU A 222 -2.08 -2.30 -11.06
N ILE A 223 -0.78 -2.54 -10.87
CA ILE A 223 -0.29 -3.76 -10.18
C ILE A 223 -0.79 -3.78 -8.73
N THR A 224 -0.74 -2.65 -8.03
CA THR A 224 -1.29 -2.57 -6.67
C THR A 224 -2.78 -2.90 -6.63
N LEU A 225 -3.57 -2.34 -7.57
CA LEU A 225 -5.01 -2.60 -7.65
C LEU A 225 -5.35 -4.04 -8.01
N LYS A 226 -4.51 -4.71 -8.78
CA LYS A 226 -4.68 -6.14 -9.12
C LYS A 226 -4.73 -7.05 -7.88
N TYR A 227 -4.14 -6.60 -6.76
CA TYR A 227 -4.10 -7.31 -5.47
C TYR A 227 -4.86 -6.58 -4.35
N THR A 228 -5.72 -5.62 -4.69
CA THR A 228 -6.53 -4.86 -3.74
C THR A 228 -7.99 -5.24 -3.84
N GLN A 229 -8.63 -5.52 -2.71
CA GLN A 229 -10.06 -5.89 -2.66
C GLN A 229 -10.94 -4.81 -3.32
N SER A 230 -11.77 -5.22 -4.28
CA SER A 230 -12.62 -4.31 -5.05
C SER A 230 -13.86 -3.83 -4.27
N ASN A 231 -14.44 -2.65 -4.60
CA ASN A 231 -13.87 -1.65 -5.51
C ASN A 231 -12.61 -1.06 -4.93
N SER A 232 -11.63 -0.78 -5.77
CA SER A 232 -10.38 -0.18 -5.33
C SER A 232 -9.90 0.97 -6.21
N VAL A 233 -9.31 1.96 -5.56
CA VAL A 233 -8.67 3.14 -6.16
C VAL A 233 -7.38 3.40 -5.39
N CYS A 234 -6.31 3.75 -6.08
CA CYS A 234 -5.08 4.20 -5.43
C CYS A 234 -4.52 5.47 -6.06
N TYR A 235 -3.81 6.23 -5.23
CA TYR A 235 -3.03 7.40 -5.59
C TYR A 235 -1.56 7.04 -5.50
N VAL A 236 -0.79 7.40 -6.52
CA VAL A 236 0.64 7.10 -6.62
C VAL A 236 1.40 8.37 -6.92
N LYS A 237 2.57 8.53 -6.32
CA LYS A 237 3.48 9.64 -6.57
C LYS A 237 4.91 9.20 -6.28
N ASP A 238 5.82 9.55 -7.19
CA ASP A 238 7.27 9.31 -7.02
C ASP A 238 7.58 7.84 -6.67
N ASP A 239 7.06 6.91 -7.46
CA ASP A 239 7.29 5.46 -7.37
C ASP A 239 6.76 4.80 -6.08
N GLN A 240 5.78 5.42 -5.41
CA GLN A 240 5.09 4.84 -4.27
C GLN A 240 3.60 5.13 -4.27
N VAL A 241 2.82 4.18 -3.81
CA VAL A 241 1.42 4.40 -3.46
C VAL A 241 1.35 5.30 -2.23
N ILE A 242 0.55 6.36 -2.30
CA ILE A 242 0.37 7.34 -1.22
C ILE A 242 -1.01 7.31 -0.58
N GLY A 243 -1.96 6.56 -1.16
CA GLY A 243 -3.28 6.35 -0.57
C GLY A 243 -4.05 5.28 -1.33
N ILE A 244 -4.68 4.36 -0.60
CA ILE A 244 -5.50 3.28 -1.14
C ILE A 244 -6.88 3.29 -0.50
N GLY A 245 -7.92 3.21 -1.31
CA GLY A 245 -9.26 2.84 -0.91
C GLY A 245 -9.56 1.43 -1.41
N ALA A 246 -9.97 0.55 -0.53
CA ALA A 246 -10.23 -0.85 -0.81
C ALA A 246 -11.60 -1.29 -0.29
N GLY A 247 -12.22 -2.28 -0.95
CA GLY A 247 -13.43 -2.95 -0.47
C GLY A 247 -14.67 -2.06 -0.37
N GLN A 248 -14.72 -0.95 -1.10
CA GLN A 248 -15.87 -0.04 -1.06
C GLN A 248 -16.94 -0.43 -2.08
N GLN A 249 -18.21 -0.36 -1.70
CA GLN A 249 -19.33 -0.67 -2.58
C GLN A 249 -19.60 0.44 -3.62
N SER A 250 -19.17 1.67 -3.34
CA SER A 250 -19.32 2.81 -4.24
C SER A 250 -17.97 3.33 -4.71
N ARG A 251 -17.82 3.53 -6.03
CA ARG A 251 -16.57 4.07 -6.62
C ARG A 251 -16.17 5.41 -6.02
N ILE A 252 -17.13 6.33 -5.86
CA ILE A 252 -16.84 7.64 -5.29
C ILE A 252 -16.39 7.57 -3.82
N HIS A 253 -16.94 6.65 -3.01
CA HIS A 253 -16.45 6.46 -1.64
C HIS A 253 -15.02 5.92 -1.64
N CYS A 254 -14.70 5.03 -2.57
CA CYS A 254 -13.35 4.53 -2.74
C CYS A 254 -12.36 5.65 -3.11
N THR A 255 -12.72 6.48 -4.09
CA THR A 255 -11.91 7.63 -4.52
C THR A 255 -11.71 8.66 -3.39
N ARG A 256 -12.75 8.90 -2.58
CA ARG A 256 -12.67 9.80 -1.41
C ARG A 256 -11.74 9.25 -0.34
N LEU A 257 -11.87 7.97 0.00
CA LEU A 257 -11.03 7.33 1.02
C LEU A 257 -9.56 7.31 0.60
N ALA A 258 -9.27 6.88 -0.64
CA ALA A 258 -7.92 6.87 -1.16
C ALA A 258 -7.31 8.28 -1.21
N GLY A 259 -8.10 9.27 -1.68
CA GLY A 259 -7.66 10.67 -1.73
C GLY A 259 -7.44 11.28 -0.36
N GLN A 260 -8.26 10.94 0.65
CA GLN A 260 -8.03 11.41 2.02
C GLN A 260 -6.71 10.88 2.58
N LYS A 261 -6.38 9.62 2.34
CA LYS A 261 -5.09 9.05 2.74
C LYS A 261 -3.92 9.72 2.04
N ALA A 262 -4.04 10.01 0.74
CA ALA A 262 -3.03 10.75 -0.03
C ALA A 262 -2.87 12.19 0.51
N ASP A 263 -3.97 12.87 0.83
CA ASP A 263 -3.94 14.20 1.47
C ASP A 263 -3.22 14.13 2.83
N ASN A 264 -3.54 13.14 3.67
CA ASN A 264 -2.89 12.94 4.96
C ASN A 264 -1.38 12.69 4.82
N TRP A 265 -0.98 11.87 3.84
CA TRP A 265 0.44 11.63 3.54
C TRP A 265 1.16 12.95 3.21
N TYR A 266 0.55 13.84 2.42
CA TYR A 266 1.16 15.12 2.06
C TYR A 266 1.11 16.14 3.21
N LEU A 267 0.02 16.17 3.99
CA LEU A 267 -0.09 17.02 5.19
C LEU A 267 0.97 16.70 6.25
N ARG A 268 1.36 15.43 6.38
CA ARG A 268 2.45 15.01 7.28
C ARG A 268 3.80 15.67 6.95
N GLN A 269 4.01 16.12 5.71
CA GLN A 269 5.21 16.79 5.23
C GLN A 269 5.17 18.32 5.47
N SER A 270 4.05 18.85 5.95
CA SER A 270 3.94 20.29 6.20
C SER A 270 4.87 20.73 7.35
N PRO A 271 5.43 21.96 7.26
CA PRO A 271 6.24 22.52 8.35
C PRO A 271 5.52 22.49 9.70
N GLN A 272 4.19 22.65 9.69
CA GLN A 272 3.37 22.64 10.90
C GLN A 272 3.33 21.28 11.57
N VAL A 273 3.21 20.19 10.81
CA VAL A 273 3.26 18.82 11.34
C VAL A 273 4.69 18.43 11.71
N MET A 274 5.65 18.75 10.85
CA MET A 274 7.07 18.46 11.12
C MET A 274 7.63 19.25 12.31
N GLY A 275 7.01 20.37 12.68
CA GLY A 275 7.34 21.19 13.84
C GLY A 275 6.69 20.72 15.17
N LEU A 276 5.91 19.65 15.20
CA LEU A 276 5.30 19.13 16.43
C LEU A 276 6.37 18.63 17.41
N GLU A 277 6.38 19.21 18.62
CA GLU A 277 7.32 18.86 19.67
C GLU A 277 6.71 17.82 20.62
N PHE A 278 6.98 16.56 20.37
CA PHE A 278 6.54 15.46 21.22
C PHE A 278 7.40 15.33 22.47
N LYS A 279 6.82 14.88 23.58
CA LYS A 279 7.56 14.47 24.77
C LYS A 279 8.44 13.25 24.45
N ASP A 280 9.54 13.11 25.18
CA ASP A 280 10.56 12.11 24.90
C ASP A 280 10.05 10.67 25.11
N GLU A 281 9.10 10.49 26.05
CA GLU A 281 8.48 9.21 26.36
C GLU A 281 7.47 8.74 25.30
N ILE A 282 7.00 9.60 24.40
CA ILE A 282 6.01 9.24 23.39
C ILE A 282 6.67 8.43 22.26
N GLY A 283 6.25 7.19 22.12
CA GLY A 283 6.74 6.27 21.10
C GLY A 283 6.25 6.60 19.68
N ARG A 284 6.89 6.02 18.65
CA ARG A 284 6.55 6.31 17.25
C ARG A 284 5.09 6.04 16.91
N ALA A 285 4.53 4.92 17.33
CA ALA A 285 3.13 4.59 17.07
C ALA A 285 2.15 5.60 17.70
N GLU A 286 2.47 6.07 18.91
CA GLU A 286 1.69 7.11 19.58
C GLU A 286 1.82 8.47 18.88
N ARG A 287 3.02 8.81 18.39
CA ARG A 287 3.24 10.00 17.56
C ARG A 287 2.46 9.93 16.26
N ASP A 288 2.47 8.79 15.57
CA ASP A 288 1.70 8.58 14.34
C ASP A 288 0.20 8.77 14.59
N ASN A 289 -0.33 8.21 15.69
CA ASN A 289 -1.73 8.38 16.08
C ASN A 289 -2.05 9.86 16.41
N ALA A 290 -1.19 10.53 17.16
CA ALA A 290 -1.38 11.94 17.49
C ALA A 290 -1.33 12.84 16.23
N ILE A 291 -0.44 12.56 15.28
CA ILE A 291 -0.39 13.28 13.99
C ILE A 291 -1.68 13.05 13.21
N ASP A 292 -2.17 11.81 13.13
CA ASP A 292 -3.41 11.48 12.40
C ASP A 292 -4.61 12.26 12.97
N ILE A 293 -4.78 12.28 14.28
CA ILE A 293 -5.82 13.07 14.96
C ILE A 293 -5.60 14.58 14.72
N TYR A 294 -4.36 15.06 14.82
CA TYR A 294 -4.02 16.47 14.65
C TYR A 294 -4.35 17.02 13.25
N ILE A 295 -4.11 16.23 12.22
CA ILE A 295 -4.46 16.58 10.84
C ILE A 295 -5.92 16.25 10.49
N GLY A 296 -6.60 15.46 11.32
CA GLY A 296 -8.01 15.12 11.17
C GLY A 296 -8.96 16.26 11.53
N ASP A 297 -10.26 15.96 11.56
CA ASP A 297 -11.30 16.88 12.04
C ASP A 297 -11.48 16.80 13.57
N GLU A 298 -10.99 15.72 14.19
CA GLU A 298 -11.06 15.46 15.64
C GLU A 298 -9.87 16.06 16.43
N TYR A 299 -9.11 17.00 15.83
CA TYR A 299 -7.89 17.55 16.43
C TYR A 299 -8.09 18.11 17.86
N MET A 300 -9.29 18.53 18.22
CA MET A 300 -9.58 19.00 19.57
C MET A 300 -9.46 17.91 20.64
N ASP A 301 -9.60 16.64 20.28
CA ASP A 301 -9.46 15.51 21.21
C ASP A 301 -8.06 15.45 21.83
N ILE A 302 -7.05 15.96 21.11
CA ILE A 302 -5.66 16.02 21.59
C ILE A 302 -5.16 17.44 21.87
N LEU A 303 -5.87 18.49 21.46
CA LEU A 303 -5.48 19.89 21.72
C LEU A 303 -6.21 20.56 22.88
N CYS A 304 -7.25 19.92 23.44
CA CYS A 304 -7.94 20.47 24.61
C CYS A 304 -7.05 20.42 25.87
N GLU A 305 -7.43 21.24 26.86
CA GLU A 305 -6.69 21.34 28.12
C GLU A 305 -6.73 20.01 28.89
N GLY A 306 -5.57 19.58 29.37
CA GLY A 306 -5.40 18.27 30.03
C GLY A 306 -5.00 17.12 29.10
N GLU A 307 -5.22 17.23 27.77
CA GLU A 307 -4.84 16.19 26.81
C GLU A 307 -3.53 16.53 26.09
N TRP A 308 -3.37 17.76 25.56
CA TRP A 308 -2.16 18.13 24.85
C TRP A 308 -0.89 17.98 25.72
N GLN A 309 -0.99 18.27 27.02
CA GLN A 309 0.12 18.13 27.97
C GLN A 309 0.62 16.69 28.15
N LYS A 310 -0.19 15.70 27.79
CA LYS A 310 0.20 14.30 27.85
C LYS A 310 1.12 13.93 26.68
N ILE A 311 1.03 14.63 25.55
CA ILE A 311 1.63 14.21 24.27
C ILE A 311 2.74 15.19 23.85
N PHE A 312 2.50 16.51 23.96
CA PHE A 312 3.37 17.54 23.42
C PHE A 312 4.14 18.27 24.52
N LYS A 313 5.35 18.77 24.18
CA LYS A 313 6.13 19.68 25.05
C LYS A 313 5.54 21.07 25.05
N ILE A 314 5.05 21.52 23.90
CA ILE A 314 4.41 22.82 23.68
C ILE A 314 3.07 22.58 23.00
N LYS A 315 2.01 23.31 23.45
CA LYS A 315 0.69 23.18 22.83
C LYS A 315 0.77 23.57 21.34
N PRO A 316 0.45 22.63 20.41
CA PRO A 316 0.41 22.97 19.00
C PRO A 316 -0.69 23.97 18.66
N GLU A 317 -0.44 24.83 17.68
CA GLU A 317 -1.51 25.63 17.06
C GLU A 317 -2.44 24.72 16.24
N VAL A 318 -3.70 25.15 16.09
CA VAL A 318 -4.67 24.41 15.25
C VAL A 318 -4.24 24.48 13.79
N PHE A 319 -4.16 23.32 13.15
CA PHE A 319 -3.95 23.26 11.69
C PHE A 319 -5.29 23.50 11.00
N THR A 320 -5.55 24.77 10.65
CA THR A 320 -6.84 25.20 10.10
C THR A 320 -7.13 24.60 8.73
N LYS A 321 -8.40 24.57 8.35
CA LYS A 321 -8.82 24.06 7.03
C LYS A 321 -8.18 24.85 5.88
N GLU A 322 -8.05 26.16 6.04
CA GLU A 322 -7.40 27.05 5.08
C GLU A 322 -5.92 26.69 4.94
N ALA A 323 -5.17 26.58 6.04
CA ALA A 323 -3.76 26.23 6.02
C ALA A 323 -3.51 24.83 5.45
N LYS A 324 -4.38 23.86 5.76
CA LYS A 324 -4.35 22.51 5.13
C LYS A 324 -4.55 22.63 3.61
N ARG A 325 -5.54 23.43 3.16
CA ARG A 325 -5.79 23.58 1.73
C ARG A 325 -4.63 24.26 1.01
N ASP A 326 -4.08 25.34 1.57
CA ASP A 326 -2.92 26.05 1.04
C ASP A 326 -1.68 25.14 0.89
N TRP A 327 -1.54 24.15 1.78
CA TRP A 327 -0.47 23.14 1.66
C TRP A 327 -0.80 22.11 0.59
N LEU A 328 -2.01 21.56 0.58
CA LEU A 328 -2.45 20.55 -0.38
C LEU A 328 -2.46 21.08 -1.82
N ASP A 329 -2.69 22.36 -2.05
CA ASP A 329 -2.66 23.00 -3.38
C ASP A 329 -1.25 23.00 -4.01
N LYS A 330 -0.20 22.70 -3.23
CA LYS A 330 1.17 22.53 -3.72
C LYS A 330 1.46 21.11 -4.23
N MET A 331 0.60 20.15 -3.89
CA MET A 331 0.74 18.79 -4.36
C MET A 331 0.34 18.71 -5.84
N THR A 332 1.21 18.14 -6.65
CA THR A 332 1.01 17.97 -8.11
C THR A 332 1.60 16.66 -8.60
N ASP A 333 1.35 16.33 -9.86
CA ASP A 333 1.89 15.17 -10.57
C ASP A 333 1.51 13.83 -9.91
N VAL A 334 0.35 13.78 -9.28
CA VAL A 334 -0.20 12.57 -8.70
C VAL A 334 -0.91 11.75 -9.78
N VAL A 335 -0.67 10.44 -9.78
CA VAL A 335 -1.39 9.45 -10.59
C VAL A 335 -2.55 8.88 -9.78
N VAL A 336 -3.70 8.69 -10.41
CA VAL A 336 -4.80 7.87 -9.88
C VAL A 336 -5.04 6.66 -10.76
N GLY A 337 -5.00 5.47 -10.14
CA GLY A 337 -5.47 4.23 -10.75
C GLY A 337 -6.84 3.81 -10.21
N SER A 338 -7.65 3.18 -11.06
CA SER A 338 -8.93 2.60 -10.68
C SER A 338 -9.09 1.19 -11.27
N ASP A 339 -9.53 0.23 -10.46
CA ASP A 339 -9.73 -1.17 -10.89
C ASP A 339 -10.92 -1.35 -11.84
N ALA A 340 -11.81 -0.34 -11.95
CA ALA A 340 -12.89 -0.28 -12.92
C ALA A 340 -13.16 1.17 -13.35
N PHE A 341 -14.09 1.37 -14.31
CA PHE A 341 -14.39 2.69 -14.83
C PHE A 341 -14.95 3.65 -13.77
N PHE A 342 -14.70 4.94 -13.95
CA PHE A 342 -15.36 5.99 -13.20
C PHE A 342 -16.77 6.24 -13.76
N PRO A 343 -17.82 6.04 -12.94
CA PRO A 343 -19.20 6.17 -13.44
C PRO A 343 -19.65 7.63 -13.62
N PHE A 344 -19.01 8.59 -12.92
CA PHE A 344 -19.38 10.00 -12.89
C PHE A 344 -18.16 10.91 -12.76
N PRO A 345 -18.25 12.18 -13.23
CA PRO A 345 -17.17 13.18 -13.11
C PRO A 345 -16.80 13.55 -11.68
N ASP A 346 -17.64 13.29 -10.67
CA ASP A 346 -17.35 13.59 -9.27
C ASP A 346 -16.06 12.90 -8.74
N ASN A 347 -15.71 11.75 -9.33
CA ASN A 347 -14.44 11.08 -9.04
C ASN A 347 -13.24 11.92 -9.50
N ILE A 348 -13.35 12.57 -10.66
CA ILE A 348 -12.30 13.45 -11.20
C ILE A 348 -12.21 14.73 -10.37
N GLU A 349 -13.36 15.33 -10.02
CA GLU A 349 -13.44 16.50 -9.13
C GLU A 349 -12.77 16.23 -7.78
N ARG A 350 -12.96 15.00 -7.21
CA ARG A 350 -12.29 14.61 -5.97
C ARG A 350 -10.79 14.42 -6.18
N ALA A 351 -10.40 13.73 -7.24
CA ALA A 351 -9.00 13.44 -7.54
C ALA A 351 -8.20 14.72 -7.77
N HIS A 352 -8.74 15.66 -8.52
CA HIS A 352 -8.12 16.97 -8.79
C HIS A 352 -7.72 17.71 -7.50
N LYS A 353 -8.52 17.64 -6.43
CA LYS A 353 -8.24 18.28 -5.13
C LYS A 353 -7.00 17.71 -4.42
N SER A 354 -6.53 16.53 -4.82
CA SER A 354 -5.33 15.88 -4.32
C SER A 354 -4.18 15.90 -5.34
N GLY A 355 -4.09 16.93 -6.15
CA GLY A 355 -2.97 17.18 -7.06
C GLY A 355 -2.87 16.22 -8.26
N VAL A 356 -3.94 15.50 -8.58
CA VAL A 356 -3.95 14.52 -9.68
C VAL A 356 -3.83 15.23 -11.03
N LYS A 357 -2.86 14.78 -11.81
CA LYS A 357 -2.60 15.18 -13.20
C LYS A 357 -2.71 14.04 -14.19
N TYR A 358 -2.74 12.81 -13.70
CA TYR A 358 -2.72 11.60 -14.53
C TYR A 358 -3.68 10.57 -13.98
N ILE A 359 -4.43 9.93 -14.89
CA ILE A 359 -5.42 8.91 -14.52
C ILE A 359 -5.28 7.70 -15.42
N VAL A 360 -5.34 6.51 -14.82
CA VAL A 360 -5.41 5.23 -15.52
C VAL A 360 -6.62 4.42 -15.03
N GLN A 361 -7.48 4.01 -15.96
CA GLN A 361 -8.70 3.24 -15.68
C GLN A 361 -9.14 2.47 -16.93
N PRO A 362 -10.01 1.45 -16.80
CA PRO A 362 -10.39 0.64 -17.96
C PRO A 362 -11.26 1.36 -19.01
N GLY A 363 -12.04 2.38 -18.65
CA GLY A 363 -13.11 2.90 -19.52
C GLY A 363 -14.28 1.93 -19.64
N GLY A 364 -15.22 2.23 -20.55
CA GLY A 364 -16.41 1.41 -20.83
C GLY A 364 -17.67 1.84 -20.10
N SER A 365 -17.67 3.02 -19.47
CA SER A 365 -18.89 3.65 -18.92
C SER A 365 -19.70 4.33 -20.03
N VAL A 366 -21.02 4.30 -19.92
CA VAL A 366 -21.90 5.10 -20.79
C VAL A 366 -21.66 6.60 -20.65
N ARG A 367 -20.96 7.03 -19.59
CA ARG A 367 -20.62 8.42 -19.28
C ARG A 367 -19.12 8.75 -19.47
N ASP A 368 -18.36 7.93 -20.18
CA ASP A 368 -16.94 8.18 -20.43
C ASP A 368 -16.70 9.57 -21.02
N ASN A 369 -17.55 10.04 -21.93
CA ASN A 369 -17.44 11.38 -22.51
C ASN A 369 -17.56 12.52 -21.46
N GLU A 370 -18.38 12.34 -20.42
CA GLU A 370 -18.53 13.32 -19.34
C GLU A 370 -17.28 13.31 -18.44
N VAL A 371 -16.75 12.13 -18.16
CA VAL A 371 -15.52 11.93 -17.37
C VAL A 371 -14.32 12.52 -18.10
N ILE A 372 -14.16 12.23 -19.40
CA ILE A 372 -13.10 12.80 -20.26
C ILE A 372 -13.15 14.34 -20.26
N LYS A 373 -14.34 14.93 -20.50
CA LYS A 373 -14.52 16.40 -20.47
C LYS A 373 -14.13 17.00 -19.12
N CYS A 374 -14.40 16.30 -18.01
CA CYS A 374 -13.97 16.75 -16.69
C CYS A 374 -12.44 16.72 -16.54
N CYS A 375 -11.77 15.68 -17.07
CA CYS A 375 -10.31 15.64 -17.11
C CYS A 375 -9.75 16.79 -17.95
N ASP A 376 -10.31 17.03 -19.14
CA ASP A 376 -9.88 18.12 -20.03
C ASP A 376 -10.01 19.50 -19.37
N LYS A 377 -11.10 19.73 -18.60
CA LYS A 377 -11.30 20.97 -17.80
C LYS A 377 -10.13 21.25 -16.86
N TYR A 378 -9.51 20.24 -16.31
CA TYR A 378 -8.40 20.36 -15.35
C TYR A 378 -7.03 20.08 -15.97
N ASN A 379 -6.95 19.93 -17.30
CA ASN A 379 -5.76 19.55 -18.04
C ASN A 379 -5.11 18.25 -17.51
N ILE A 380 -5.95 17.27 -17.11
CA ILE A 380 -5.54 15.95 -16.65
C ILE A 380 -5.39 15.06 -17.89
N ALA A 381 -4.28 14.31 -18.00
CA ALA A 381 -4.12 13.26 -19.00
C ALA A 381 -4.72 11.94 -18.45
N MET A 382 -5.63 11.33 -19.22
CA MET A 382 -6.25 10.05 -18.85
C MET A 382 -6.09 9.03 -19.97
N LEU A 383 -5.76 7.80 -19.59
CA LEU A 383 -5.73 6.68 -20.50
C LEU A 383 -6.70 5.57 -20.07
N PHE A 384 -7.14 4.79 -21.07
CA PHE A 384 -8.01 3.63 -20.89
C PHE A 384 -7.25 2.34 -21.19
N THR A 385 -7.24 1.43 -20.21
CA THR A 385 -6.64 0.10 -20.39
C THR A 385 -7.55 -0.89 -21.10
N GLY A 386 -8.86 -0.65 -21.13
CA GLY A 386 -9.85 -1.59 -21.67
C GLY A 386 -10.10 -2.83 -20.81
N ILE A 387 -9.35 -3.01 -19.71
CA ILE A 387 -9.40 -4.21 -18.88
C ILE A 387 -9.66 -3.85 -17.41
N ARG A 388 -10.67 -4.49 -16.82
CA ARG A 388 -11.04 -4.38 -15.41
C ARG A 388 -10.15 -5.28 -14.55
N LEU A 389 -9.74 -4.79 -13.36
CA LEU A 389 -8.84 -5.48 -12.43
C LEU A 389 -9.53 -5.89 -11.12
N PHE A 390 -10.77 -6.37 -11.15
CA PHE A 390 -11.46 -6.77 -9.93
C PHE A 390 -10.74 -7.92 -9.22
N HIS A 391 -10.64 -7.78 -7.90
CA HIS A 391 -10.08 -8.77 -6.99
C HIS A 391 -11.08 -9.02 -5.83
N HIS A 392 -11.52 -10.28 -5.69
CA HIS A 392 -12.51 -10.70 -4.69
C HIS A 392 -12.11 -11.96 -3.93
#